data_3f422c00ad63828bbb8fe0899bd8709f
#
_entry.id   3f422c00ad63828bbb8fe0899bd8709f
#
_cell.length_a   1.000
_cell.length_b   1.000
_cell.length_c   1.000
_cell.angle_alpha   90.00
_cell.angle_beta   90.00
_cell.angle_gamma   90.00
#
_symmetry.space_group_name_H-M   'P 1'
#
loop_
_entity.id
_entity.type
_entity.pdbx_description
1 polymer ?
#
loop_
_entity_poly.entity_id
_entity_poly.type
_entity_poly.pdbx_seq_one_letter_code
_entity_poly.pdbx_strand_id
1 'polypeptide(L)'
;MKRNILLTISLFAFVAAMAQAPIKLTGVKQKQNTQIAVDNYQVTQTGQKTAVTMDFILDSLKVRSARYRAFTPILRTKDGSKKQRLKTLLVTGRVQDIIFERDGIDPLYADNCQTVRREKDAPQRVSYSDMVDRQPWHKGAEVWLECDLCGCGDTLKSEQAYLGHIKSDPVFHYVDAVPAPTKKIRNLHGTAFITFVVDRWEMKPDYMDNRRELRKITDTLDVMTADRNISVKQIKIHGWASPESPYEHNKMLATNRAKSLTDYVRQTYDLPASVFAPAEATPENWIGLREAVEQMSTATLPHRAEILAMIDDKSIAPDPKEKQIKQKYPQEYQYLLKNVYPGLRRSDYEITFEFREFTLDEAKEIYKTKPYQLSVRELWDVANTFEPGSDDYNRALQTAVNLYPENKEAAINLANIALRQNDTLKAETLLEHAGDSAEAENARAILYMQQGKLDDAEAALRRAQAKGMDVTANLETLQNMR
;
A
#
# COMPACT_ATOMS: atom_id res chain seq x y z
N MET A 1 -1.41 21.97 -46.48
CA MET A 1 -0.22 21.21 -46.06
C MET A 1 0.22 21.72 -44.70
N LYS A 2 -0.14 21.04 -43.63
CA LYS A 2 0.41 21.28 -42.25
C LYS A 2 0.92 19.93 -41.74
N ARG A 3 2.23 19.84 -41.58
CA ARG A 3 2.94 18.66 -41.06
C ARG A 3 2.76 18.62 -39.52
N ASN A 4 2.08 17.58 -39.02
CA ASN A 4 2.08 17.24 -37.62
C ASN A 4 3.38 16.52 -37.29
N ILE A 5 4.19 17.14 -36.44
CA ILE A 5 5.37 16.51 -35.80
C ILE A 5 4.86 15.81 -34.58
N LEU A 6 4.89 14.48 -34.59
CA LEU A 6 4.73 13.66 -33.38
C LEU A 6 6.02 13.78 -32.56
N LEU A 7 5.93 14.42 -31.40
CA LEU A 7 6.98 14.37 -30.38
C LEU A 7 6.76 13.08 -29.55
N THR A 8 7.59 12.08 -29.81
CA THR A 8 7.73 10.94 -28.92
C THR A 8 8.59 11.36 -27.73
N ILE A 9 7.95 11.58 -26.57
CA ILE A 9 8.65 11.79 -25.30
C ILE A 9 9.02 10.40 -24.76
N SER A 10 10.27 9.99 -24.97
CA SER A 10 10.85 8.85 -24.28
C SER A 10 11.11 9.25 -22.83
N LEU A 11 10.31 8.68 -21.92
CA LEU A 11 10.51 8.82 -20.48
C LEU A 11 11.74 8.00 -20.06
N PHE A 12 12.92 8.62 -20.04
CA PHE A 12 14.09 8.08 -19.38
C PHE A 12 13.89 8.22 -17.88
N ALA A 13 13.59 7.11 -17.19
CA ALA A 13 13.67 7.04 -15.74
C ALA A 13 15.16 7.23 -15.35
N PHE A 14 15.48 8.41 -14.83
CA PHE A 14 16.76 8.66 -14.17
C PHE A 14 16.75 7.90 -12.84
N VAL A 15 17.26 6.68 -12.84
CA VAL A 15 17.74 6.03 -11.62
C VAL A 15 19.01 6.78 -11.24
N ALA A 16 18.98 7.55 -10.15
CA ALA A 16 20.15 8.12 -9.55
C ALA A 16 21.09 6.98 -9.12
N ALA A 17 22.03 6.61 -9.98
CA ALA A 17 23.11 5.72 -9.64
C ALA A 17 23.98 6.46 -8.61
N MET A 18 23.92 6.05 -7.34
CA MET A 18 24.97 6.43 -6.39
C MET A 18 26.29 5.96 -7.00
N ALA A 19 27.19 6.88 -7.28
CA ALA A 19 28.51 6.59 -7.81
C ALA A 19 29.23 5.70 -6.79
N GLN A 20 29.32 4.40 -7.08
CA GLN A 20 30.16 3.50 -6.31
C GLN A 20 31.61 3.86 -6.58
N ALA A 21 32.42 3.94 -5.52
CA ALA A 21 33.85 4.16 -5.67
C ALA A 21 34.44 3.06 -6.57
N PRO A 22 35.40 3.40 -7.47
CA PRO A 22 35.99 2.43 -8.39
C PRO A 22 36.59 1.25 -7.62
N ILE A 23 36.24 0.03 -8.02
CA ILE A 23 36.76 -1.21 -7.41
C ILE A 23 38.22 -1.33 -7.79
N LYS A 24 39.15 -1.09 -6.83
CA LYS A 24 40.59 -1.32 -7.02
C LYS A 24 40.89 -2.79 -6.81
N LEU A 25 41.26 -3.48 -7.88
CA LEU A 25 41.67 -4.88 -7.82
C LEU A 25 43.12 -4.96 -7.35
N THR A 26 43.33 -5.26 -6.07
CA THR A 26 44.61 -5.51 -5.47
C THR A 26 44.93 -7.00 -5.52
N GLY A 27 45.78 -7.40 -6.47
CA GLY A 27 46.37 -8.75 -6.47
C GLY A 27 47.28 -8.96 -5.26
N VAL A 28 47.21 -10.15 -4.67
CA VAL A 28 47.99 -10.61 -3.52
C VAL A 28 49.47 -10.36 -3.75
N LYS A 29 50.10 -9.65 -2.79
CA LYS A 29 51.54 -9.43 -2.56
C LYS A 29 52.51 -9.98 -3.61
N GLN A 30 52.83 -9.17 -4.63
CA GLN A 30 54.19 -9.12 -5.21
C GLN A 30 54.42 -7.81 -5.95
N LYS A 31 55.62 -7.25 -5.79
CA LYS A 31 56.14 -6.05 -6.41
C LYS A 31 56.02 -6.10 -7.95
N GLN A 32 54.95 -5.52 -8.52
CA GLN A 32 54.94 -4.91 -9.85
C GLN A 32 53.53 -4.42 -10.20
N ASN A 33 53.41 -3.16 -10.52
CA ASN A 33 52.26 -2.38 -10.96
C ASN A 33 51.32 -3.10 -11.94
N THR A 34 50.40 -3.89 -11.44
CA THR A 34 49.33 -4.56 -12.21
C THR A 34 47.94 -4.18 -11.66
N GLN A 35 47.78 -2.93 -11.27
CA GLN A 35 46.49 -2.45 -10.79
C GLN A 35 45.66 -2.00 -11.98
N ILE A 36 44.58 -2.73 -12.24
CA ILE A 36 43.48 -2.26 -13.05
C ILE A 36 42.35 -1.83 -12.09
N ALA A 37 41.66 -0.76 -12.42
CA ALA A 37 40.42 -0.40 -11.71
C ALA A 37 39.23 -0.64 -12.64
N VAL A 38 38.12 -1.04 -12.06
CA VAL A 38 36.85 -1.19 -12.74
C VAL A 38 35.87 -0.16 -12.14
N ASP A 39 35.21 0.59 -13.00
CA ASP A 39 34.24 1.61 -12.67
C ASP A 39 32.92 1.33 -13.40
N ASN A 40 31.81 1.95 -12.97
CA ASN A 40 30.51 1.82 -13.59
C ASN A 40 30.05 0.35 -13.77
N TYR A 41 30.49 -0.53 -12.85
CA TYR A 41 30.11 -1.94 -12.90
C TYR A 41 28.61 -2.10 -12.65
N GLN A 42 27.92 -2.76 -13.59
CA GLN A 42 26.51 -3.07 -13.51
C GLN A 42 26.22 -4.45 -14.11
N VAL A 43 25.27 -5.15 -13.50
CA VAL A 43 24.68 -6.36 -14.06
C VAL A 43 23.19 -6.16 -14.15
N THR A 44 22.64 -6.31 -15.35
CA THR A 44 21.22 -6.20 -15.60
C THR A 44 20.66 -7.49 -16.16
N GLN A 45 19.47 -7.89 -15.69
CA GLN A 45 18.74 -9.03 -16.23
C GLN A 45 17.43 -8.53 -16.84
N THR A 46 17.31 -8.63 -18.17
CA THR A 46 16.12 -8.18 -18.89
C THR A 46 15.66 -9.28 -19.84
N GLY A 47 14.45 -9.75 -19.64
CA GLY A 47 13.89 -10.86 -20.41
C GLY A 47 14.76 -12.12 -20.33
N GLN A 48 15.19 -12.61 -21.49
CA GLN A 48 16.00 -13.84 -21.65
C GLN A 48 17.53 -13.57 -21.59
N LYS A 49 17.98 -12.37 -21.25
CA LYS A 49 19.37 -11.97 -21.30
C LYS A 49 19.90 -11.49 -19.94
N THR A 50 21.18 -11.80 -19.69
CA THR A 50 21.98 -11.19 -18.61
C THR A 50 23.09 -10.38 -19.26
N ALA A 51 23.15 -9.07 -18.97
CA ALA A 51 24.16 -8.15 -19.49
C ALA A 51 25.08 -7.72 -18.34
N VAL A 52 26.37 -7.68 -18.63
CA VAL A 52 27.42 -7.16 -17.74
C VAL A 52 28.10 -5.97 -18.43
N THR A 53 28.06 -4.82 -17.77
CA THR A 53 28.71 -3.59 -18.26
C THR A 53 29.68 -3.05 -17.21
N MET A 54 30.76 -2.50 -17.65
CA MET A 54 31.76 -1.86 -16.80
C MET A 54 32.71 -0.99 -17.61
N ASP A 55 33.43 -0.13 -16.94
CA ASP A 55 34.54 0.61 -17.55
C ASP A 55 35.86 0.13 -16.94
N PHE A 56 36.81 -0.27 -17.79
CA PHE A 56 38.17 -0.60 -17.39
C PHE A 56 39.03 0.67 -17.40
N ILE A 57 39.65 1.01 -16.26
CA ILE A 57 40.57 2.12 -16.10
C ILE A 57 41.98 1.57 -16.20
N LEU A 58 42.65 1.88 -17.29
CA LEU A 58 43.97 1.33 -17.64
C LEU A 58 45.15 2.20 -17.22
N ASP A 59 44.93 3.32 -16.55
CA ASP A 59 45.94 4.36 -16.26
C ASP A 59 47.19 3.80 -15.59
N SER A 60 47.05 2.93 -14.62
CA SER A 60 48.14 2.29 -13.89
C SER A 60 48.62 0.98 -14.52
N LEU A 61 48.00 0.53 -15.63
CA LEU A 61 48.31 -0.75 -16.25
C LEU A 61 49.57 -0.63 -17.13
N LYS A 62 50.60 -1.44 -16.84
CA LYS A 62 51.81 -1.56 -17.65
C LYS A 62 51.80 -2.83 -18.47
N VAL A 63 51.87 -2.68 -19.79
CA VAL A 63 51.96 -3.82 -20.74
C VAL A 63 53.25 -3.71 -21.52
N ARG A 64 54.06 -4.77 -21.52
CA ARG A 64 55.30 -4.83 -22.33
C ARG A 64 54.97 -4.91 -23.81
N SER A 65 55.81 -4.31 -24.67
CA SER A 65 55.54 -4.17 -26.10
C SER A 65 55.15 -5.47 -26.82
N ALA A 66 55.79 -6.59 -26.51
CA ALA A 66 55.56 -7.90 -27.12
C ALA A 66 54.67 -8.82 -26.23
N ARG A 67 53.78 -8.24 -25.39
CA ARG A 67 52.87 -8.98 -24.53
C ARG A 67 51.50 -8.37 -24.56
N TYR A 68 50.51 -9.14 -24.04
CA TYR A 68 49.17 -8.65 -23.80
C TYR A 68 48.66 -9.11 -22.43
N ARG A 69 47.59 -8.51 -21.98
CA ARG A 69 46.80 -8.94 -20.83
C ARG A 69 45.39 -9.20 -21.26
N ALA A 70 44.87 -10.30 -20.80
CA ALA A 70 43.46 -10.64 -21.03
C ALA A 70 42.65 -10.44 -19.74
N PHE A 71 41.54 -9.76 -19.85
CA PHE A 71 40.59 -9.52 -18.76
C PHE A 71 39.26 -10.16 -19.15
N THR A 72 38.92 -11.26 -18.50
CA THR A 72 37.70 -12.01 -18.81
C THR A 72 36.78 -11.99 -17.62
N PRO A 73 35.63 -11.28 -17.71
CA PRO A 73 34.60 -11.41 -16.71
C PRO A 73 33.95 -12.82 -16.74
N ILE A 74 33.68 -13.35 -15.57
CA ILE A 74 33.17 -14.72 -15.40
C ILE A 74 31.98 -14.67 -14.47
N LEU A 75 30.86 -15.25 -14.90
CA LEU A 75 29.75 -15.61 -14.05
C LEU A 75 30.03 -17.00 -13.47
N ARG A 76 29.86 -17.18 -12.15
CA ARG A 76 29.98 -18.49 -11.52
C ARG A 76 29.03 -18.63 -10.32
N THR A 77 28.63 -19.83 -10.02
CA THR A 77 27.94 -20.14 -8.77
C THR A 77 28.90 -20.02 -7.58
N LYS A 78 28.38 -19.73 -6.37
CA LYS A 78 29.21 -19.61 -5.15
C LYS A 78 30.08 -20.86 -4.89
N ASP A 79 29.53 -22.04 -5.18
CA ASP A 79 30.23 -23.33 -5.05
C ASP A 79 31.20 -23.63 -6.22
N GLY A 80 31.20 -22.77 -7.25
CA GLY A 80 32.02 -22.94 -8.44
C GLY A 80 31.58 -24.05 -9.40
N SER A 81 30.45 -24.72 -9.15
CA SER A 81 29.96 -25.85 -9.95
C SER A 81 29.57 -25.49 -11.39
N LYS A 82 29.13 -24.23 -11.58
CA LYS A 82 28.80 -23.67 -12.90
C LYS A 82 29.59 -22.40 -13.14
N LYS A 83 30.11 -22.26 -14.37
CA LYS A 83 30.97 -21.15 -14.79
C LYS A 83 30.64 -20.79 -16.23
N GLN A 84 30.52 -19.48 -16.52
CA GLN A 84 30.38 -18.95 -17.88
C GLN A 84 31.31 -17.78 -18.07
N ARG A 85 32.19 -17.89 -19.09
CA ARG A 85 33.11 -16.81 -19.49
C ARG A 85 32.35 -15.85 -20.40
N LEU A 86 32.58 -14.57 -20.19
CA LEU A 86 32.07 -13.48 -21.02
C LEU A 86 33.15 -13.02 -22.01
N LYS A 87 32.84 -12.04 -22.86
CA LYS A 87 33.77 -11.43 -23.80
C LYS A 87 35.07 -10.99 -23.11
N THR A 88 36.19 -11.36 -23.65
CA THR A 88 37.51 -10.99 -23.11
C THR A 88 37.94 -9.64 -23.64
N LEU A 89 38.41 -8.75 -22.75
CA LEU A 89 39.16 -7.55 -23.16
C LEU A 89 40.66 -7.87 -23.23
N LEU A 90 41.25 -7.79 -24.42
CA LEU A 90 42.68 -7.96 -24.65
C LEU A 90 43.34 -6.59 -24.71
N VAL A 91 44.21 -6.31 -23.74
CA VAL A 91 45.02 -5.06 -23.73
C VAL A 91 46.45 -5.37 -24.22
N THR A 92 46.78 -4.90 -25.40
CA THR A 92 48.01 -5.21 -26.10
C THR A 92 49.12 -4.16 -25.91
N GLY A 93 50.36 -4.60 -25.94
CA GLY A 93 51.50 -3.73 -26.16
C GLY A 93 51.71 -3.50 -27.68
N ARG A 94 52.52 -2.49 -28.05
CA ARG A 94 52.67 -2.05 -29.45
C ARG A 94 53.03 -3.16 -30.44
N VAL A 95 54.00 -4.00 -30.10
CA VAL A 95 54.48 -5.08 -31.01
C VAL A 95 53.42 -6.18 -31.07
N GLN A 96 52.79 -6.51 -29.95
CA GLN A 96 51.77 -7.54 -29.92
C GLN A 96 50.50 -7.13 -30.70
N ASP A 97 50.17 -5.86 -30.67
CA ASP A 97 49.06 -5.29 -31.43
C ASP A 97 49.28 -5.50 -32.94
N ILE A 98 50.46 -5.17 -33.45
CA ILE A 98 50.85 -5.39 -34.85
C ILE A 98 50.82 -6.89 -35.19
N ILE A 99 51.22 -7.78 -34.27
CA ILE A 99 51.18 -9.22 -34.48
C ILE A 99 49.73 -9.68 -34.61
N PHE A 100 48.83 -9.20 -33.75
CA PHE A 100 47.40 -9.53 -33.82
C PHE A 100 46.73 -9.03 -35.09
N GLU A 101 47.13 -7.85 -35.59
CA GLU A 101 46.65 -7.33 -36.88
C GLU A 101 47.12 -8.18 -38.07
N ARG A 102 48.34 -8.71 -38.02
CA ARG A 102 48.98 -9.43 -39.12
C ARG A 102 48.64 -10.94 -39.10
N ASP A 103 48.78 -11.57 -37.94
CA ASP A 103 48.80 -13.04 -37.81
C ASP A 103 47.52 -13.59 -37.14
N GLY A 104 46.63 -12.68 -36.70
CA GLY A 104 45.40 -13.01 -35.99
C GLY A 104 45.54 -13.02 -34.47
N ILE A 105 44.39 -13.05 -33.77
CA ILE A 105 44.31 -13.06 -32.31
C ILE A 105 44.59 -14.49 -31.81
N ASP A 106 45.16 -14.59 -30.61
CA ASP A 106 45.38 -15.87 -29.91
C ASP A 106 44.10 -16.75 -29.95
N PRO A 107 44.16 -18.00 -30.44
CA PRO A 107 43.03 -18.88 -30.57
C PRO A 107 42.22 -19.05 -29.26
N LEU A 108 42.88 -18.90 -28.09
CA LEU A 108 42.21 -18.99 -26.79
C LEU A 108 41.13 -17.94 -26.59
N TYR A 109 41.22 -16.79 -27.26
CA TYR A 109 40.33 -15.64 -27.11
C TYR A 109 39.64 -15.21 -28.41
N ALA A 110 40.03 -15.80 -29.55
CA ALA A 110 39.62 -15.32 -30.87
C ALA A 110 38.11 -15.26 -31.10
N ASP A 111 37.34 -16.18 -30.51
CA ASP A 111 35.88 -16.30 -30.74
C ASP A 111 35.06 -15.20 -30.08
N ASN A 112 35.55 -14.64 -28.97
CA ASN A 112 34.75 -13.63 -28.23
C ASN A 112 35.70 -12.68 -27.47
N CYS A 113 36.25 -11.70 -28.17
CA CYS A 113 37.13 -10.71 -27.55
C CYS A 113 36.97 -9.30 -28.14
N GLN A 114 37.48 -8.33 -27.39
CA GLN A 114 37.68 -6.95 -27.80
C GLN A 114 39.18 -6.61 -27.60
N THR A 115 39.85 -6.10 -28.60
CA THR A 115 41.24 -5.69 -28.48
C THR A 115 41.37 -4.20 -28.29
N VAL A 116 42.32 -3.80 -27.43
CA VAL A 116 42.68 -2.40 -27.25
C VAL A 116 44.20 -2.28 -27.04
N ARG A 117 44.84 -1.37 -27.76
CA ARG A 117 46.26 -1.07 -27.54
C ARG A 117 46.39 -0.14 -26.33
N ARG A 118 47.33 -0.50 -25.41
CA ARG A 118 47.64 0.36 -24.27
C ARG A 118 48.47 1.57 -24.74
N GLU A 119 47.95 2.76 -24.53
CA GLU A 119 48.65 4.01 -24.79
C GLU A 119 49.64 4.32 -23.65
N LYS A 120 50.91 4.46 -23.99
CA LYS A 120 51.95 4.68 -22.99
C LYS A 120 51.75 6.02 -22.30
N ASP A 121 51.77 6.02 -20.96
CA ASP A 121 51.72 7.20 -20.10
C ASP A 121 50.49 8.13 -20.31
N ALA A 122 49.41 7.65 -20.95
CA ALA A 122 48.18 8.38 -21.14
C ALA A 122 47.02 7.79 -20.30
N PRO A 123 46.10 8.63 -19.78
CA PRO A 123 44.84 8.14 -19.22
C PRO A 123 44.07 7.38 -20.28
N GLN A 124 43.54 6.19 -19.91
CA GLN A 124 42.83 5.37 -20.87
C GLN A 124 41.68 4.61 -20.17
N ARG A 125 40.49 4.83 -20.65
CA ARG A 125 39.25 4.16 -20.20
C ARG A 125 38.66 3.37 -21.34
N VAL A 126 38.25 2.14 -21.08
CA VAL A 126 37.65 1.25 -22.07
C VAL A 126 36.30 0.80 -21.57
N SER A 127 35.25 1.19 -22.26
CA SER A 127 33.93 0.71 -21.97
C SER A 127 33.74 -0.72 -22.45
N TYR A 128 33.21 -1.54 -21.58
CA TYR A 128 32.93 -2.98 -21.80
C TYR A 128 31.44 -3.27 -21.66
N SER A 129 30.94 -4.07 -22.58
CA SER A 129 29.58 -4.61 -22.51
C SER A 129 29.57 -5.99 -23.15
N ASP A 130 28.96 -6.93 -22.44
CA ASP A 130 28.66 -8.26 -23.00
C ASP A 130 27.31 -8.75 -22.52
N MET A 131 26.64 -9.61 -23.32
CA MET A 131 25.29 -10.08 -23.08
C MET A 131 25.21 -11.56 -23.39
N VAL A 132 24.75 -12.35 -22.43
CA VAL A 132 24.58 -13.80 -22.55
C VAL A 132 23.15 -14.22 -22.28
N ASP A 133 22.78 -15.40 -22.76
CA ASP A 133 21.47 -15.98 -22.49
C ASP A 133 21.32 -16.24 -20.98
N ARG A 134 20.21 -15.76 -20.42
CA ARG A 134 19.91 -15.94 -19.01
C ARG A 134 19.71 -17.41 -18.67
N GLN A 135 20.49 -17.88 -17.72
CA GLN A 135 20.36 -19.20 -17.14
C GLN A 135 19.74 -19.11 -15.75
N PRO A 136 18.98 -20.10 -15.29
CA PRO A 136 18.39 -20.08 -13.93
C PRO A 136 19.45 -19.86 -12.83
N TRP A 137 20.63 -20.43 -12.98
CA TRP A 137 21.74 -20.32 -12.03
C TRP A 137 22.45 -18.94 -12.03
N HIS A 138 22.17 -18.04 -13.00
CA HIS A 138 22.70 -16.67 -12.96
C HIS A 138 22.09 -15.88 -11.81
N LYS A 139 20.92 -16.29 -11.28
CA LYS A 139 20.32 -15.68 -10.12
C LYS A 139 21.19 -15.92 -8.88
N GLY A 140 21.74 -14.85 -8.30
CA GLY A 140 22.66 -14.93 -7.17
C GLY A 140 24.09 -15.36 -7.54
N ALA A 141 24.41 -15.52 -8.83
CA ALA A 141 25.75 -15.85 -9.26
C ALA A 141 26.75 -14.73 -8.93
N GLU A 142 27.98 -15.13 -8.64
CA GLU A 142 29.11 -14.21 -8.47
C GLU A 142 29.67 -13.80 -9.81
N VAL A 143 30.17 -12.56 -9.87
CA VAL A 143 30.92 -12.03 -11.02
C VAL A 143 32.35 -11.85 -10.61
N TRP A 144 33.20 -12.51 -11.32
CA TRP A 144 34.66 -12.47 -11.14
C TRP A 144 35.34 -11.92 -12.38
N LEU A 145 36.49 -11.32 -12.22
CA LEU A 145 37.37 -10.92 -13.32
C LEU A 145 38.64 -11.80 -13.30
N GLU A 146 38.80 -12.61 -14.33
CA GLU A 146 40.03 -13.35 -14.57
C GLU A 146 41.00 -12.46 -15.33
N CYS A 147 42.24 -12.35 -14.83
CA CYS A 147 43.27 -11.48 -15.35
C CYS A 147 44.46 -12.34 -15.74
N ASP A 148 44.68 -12.55 -17.03
CA ASP A 148 45.78 -13.35 -17.55
C ASP A 148 46.91 -12.47 -18.10
N LEU A 149 48.12 -12.81 -17.74
CA LEU A 149 49.31 -12.26 -18.38
C LEU A 149 49.76 -13.26 -19.43
N CYS A 150 49.76 -12.86 -20.69
CA CYS A 150 50.08 -13.70 -21.82
C CYS A 150 51.28 -13.21 -22.60
N GLY A 151 51.98 -14.13 -23.27
CA GLY A 151 53.06 -13.84 -24.16
C GLY A 151 53.42 -15.05 -25.00
N CYS A 152 53.70 -14.86 -26.30
CA CYS A 152 54.15 -15.90 -27.27
C CYS A 152 53.38 -17.22 -27.20
N GLY A 153 52.07 -17.16 -27.05
CA GLY A 153 51.20 -18.36 -27.10
C GLY A 153 50.90 -19.04 -25.75
N ASP A 154 51.50 -18.59 -24.65
CA ASP A 154 51.29 -19.21 -23.33
C ASP A 154 50.76 -18.18 -22.30
N THR A 155 49.85 -18.66 -21.42
CA THR A 155 49.43 -17.93 -20.23
C THR A 155 50.52 -18.05 -19.16
N LEU A 156 51.20 -16.95 -18.87
CA LEU A 156 52.31 -16.92 -17.91
C LEU A 156 51.83 -16.81 -16.45
N LYS A 157 50.71 -16.22 -16.22
CA LYS A 157 50.10 -16.02 -14.90
C LYS A 157 48.62 -15.70 -15.04
N SER A 158 47.80 -16.33 -14.20
CA SER A 158 46.39 -16.04 -14.10
C SER A 158 46.03 -15.63 -12.66
N GLU A 159 45.24 -14.61 -12.50
CA GLU A 159 44.71 -14.11 -11.22
C GLU A 159 43.22 -13.87 -11.35
N GLN A 160 42.47 -14.00 -10.27
CA GLN A 160 41.04 -13.73 -10.26
C GLN A 160 40.71 -12.69 -9.19
N ALA A 161 39.77 -11.82 -9.49
CA ALA A 161 39.27 -10.80 -8.59
C ALA A 161 37.75 -10.80 -8.55
N TYR A 162 37.18 -10.73 -7.36
CA TYR A 162 35.75 -10.64 -7.15
C TYR A 162 35.26 -9.23 -7.49
N LEU A 163 34.25 -9.10 -8.33
CA LEU A 163 33.63 -7.83 -8.71
C LEU A 163 32.31 -7.60 -7.98
N GLY A 164 31.56 -8.67 -7.67
CA GLY A 164 30.27 -8.57 -7.07
C GLY A 164 29.44 -9.81 -7.35
N HIS A 165 28.15 -9.71 -7.08
CA HIS A 165 27.19 -10.78 -7.40
C HIS A 165 25.99 -10.19 -8.14
N ILE A 166 25.27 -11.07 -8.84
CA ILE A 166 24.02 -10.72 -9.52
C ILE A 166 22.93 -10.64 -8.44
N LYS A 167 22.34 -9.46 -8.24
CA LYS A 167 21.23 -9.30 -7.30
C LYS A 167 20.09 -10.22 -7.75
N SER A 168 19.56 -10.99 -6.82
CA SER A 168 18.33 -11.71 -7.03
C SER A 168 17.16 -10.88 -6.55
N ASP A 169 16.14 -10.75 -7.39
CA ASP A 169 14.90 -10.11 -6.96
C ASP A 169 14.20 -11.01 -5.93
N PRO A 170 13.60 -10.45 -4.90
CA PRO A 170 12.83 -11.21 -3.95
C PRO A 170 11.61 -11.86 -4.63
N VAL A 171 11.21 -13.02 -4.12
CA VAL A 171 10.02 -13.75 -4.58
C VAL A 171 8.80 -13.23 -3.81
N PHE A 172 7.84 -12.69 -4.55
CA PHE A 172 6.58 -12.21 -4.01
C PHE A 172 5.55 -13.35 -3.97
N HIS A 173 4.94 -13.56 -2.83
CA HIS A 173 3.85 -14.52 -2.67
C HIS A 173 2.53 -13.76 -2.53
N TYR A 174 1.69 -13.90 -3.55
CA TYR A 174 0.34 -13.32 -3.55
C TYR A 174 -0.63 -14.27 -2.86
N VAL A 175 -1.66 -13.70 -2.25
CA VAL A 175 -2.76 -14.48 -1.71
C VAL A 175 -3.72 -14.82 -2.84
N ASP A 176 -3.86 -16.10 -3.14
CA ASP A 176 -4.80 -16.60 -4.15
C ASP A 176 -6.18 -16.92 -3.56
N ALA A 177 -6.27 -16.94 -2.23
CA ALA A 177 -7.51 -17.23 -1.54
C ALA A 177 -8.58 -16.20 -1.90
N VAL A 178 -9.64 -16.67 -2.53
CA VAL A 178 -10.78 -15.83 -2.87
C VAL A 178 -11.54 -15.49 -1.61
N PRO A 179 -11.79 -14.19 -1.31
CA PRO A 179 -12.57 -13.81 -0.14
C PRO A 179 -13.92 -14.52 -0.11
N ALA A 180 -14.33 -15.00 1.07
CA ALA A 180 -15.62 -15.65 1.23
C ALA A 180 -16.77 -14.69 0.82
N PRO A 181 -17.86 -15.18 0.24
CA PRO A 181 -19.02 -14.36 -0.03
C PRO A 181 -19.52 -13.75 1.28
N THR A 182 -19.63 -12.45 1.33
CA THR A 182 -20.14 -11.72 2.49
C THR A 182 -21.41 -10.98 2.11
N LYS A 183 -22.42 -10.99 3.00
CA LYS A 183 -23.59 -10.16 2.80
C LYS A 183 -23.18 -8.69 2.76
N LYS A 184 -23.67 -7.98 1.76
CA LYS A 184 -23.35 -6.56 1.55
C LYS A 184 -24.28 -5.65 2.34
N ILE A 185 -24.31 -5.87 3.67
CA ILE A 185 -25.12 -5.08 4.60
C ILE A 185 -24.41 -3.77 4.90
N ARG A 186 -25.15 -2.68 4.87
CA ARG A 186 -24.70 -1.33 5.20
C ARG A 186 -25.69 -0.67 6.15
N ASN A 187 -25.18 0.17 7.03
CA ASN A 187 -25.96 1.01 7.92
C ASN A 187 -25.73 2.47 7.54
N LEU A 188 -26.83 3.21 7.46
CA LEU A 188 -26.81 4.65 7.30
C LEU A 188 -27.44 5.26 8.55
N HIS A 189 -26.72 6.19 9.17
CA HIS A 189 -27.19 6.91 10.35
C HIS A 189 -27.46 8.36 10.02
N GLY A 190 -28.51 8.91 10.65
CA GLY A 190 -28.79 10.33 10.51
C GLY A 190 -29.58 10.87 11.69
N THR A 191 -29.69 12.19 11.76
CA THR A 191 -30.44 12.90 12.79
C THR A 191 -31.40 13.88 12.15
N ALA A 192 -32.65 13.86 12.63
CA ALA A 192 -33.70 14.81 12.27
C ALA A 192 -34.21 15.55 13.52
N PHE A 193 -34.27 16.87 13.42
CA PHE A 193 -34.75 17.74 14.50
C PHE A 193 -36.26 18.04 14.30
N ILE A 194 -37.09 16.99 14.51
CA ILE A 194 -38.53 17.11 14.33
C ILE A 194 -39.15 17.91 15.47
N THR A 195 -39.87 18.95 15.13
CA THR A 195 -40.58 19.82 16.09
C THR A 195 -42.00 19.34 16.27
N PHE A 196 -42.40 19.15 17.51
CA PHE A 196 -43.76 18.81 17.90
C PHE A 196 -44.41 19.99 18.63
N VAL A 197 -45.72 20.08 18.55
CA VAL A 197 -46.46 21.03 19.38
C VAL A 197 -46.22 20.69 20.86
N VAL A 198 -46.17 21.69 21.72
CA VAL A 198 -45.92 21.51 23.16
C VAL A 198 -46.90 20.49 23.73
N ASP A 199 -46.38 19.51 24.49
CA ASP A 199 -47.13 18.41 25.11
C ASP A 199 -47.87 17.53 24.10
N ARG A 200 -47.46 17.52 22.84
CA ARG A 200 -48.03 16.71 21.76
C ARG A 200 -46.95 15.85 21.10
N TRP A 201 -47.45 14.78 20.46
CA TRP A 201 -46.59 13.83 19.73
C TRP A 201 -47.08 13.54 18.30
N GLU A 202 -48.22 14.13 17.89
CA GLU A 202 -48.72 13.95 16.52
C GLU A 202 -47.76 14.59 15.52
N MET A 203 -47.31 13.82 14.54
CA MET A 203 -46.49 14.28 13.46
C MET A 203 -47.25 15.25 12.56
N LYS A 204 -46.72 16.46 12.44
CA LYS A 204 -47.23 17.49 11.53
C LYS A 204 -46.13 17.89 10.56
N PRO A 205 -46.15 17.38 9.32
CA PRO A 205 -45.05 17.66 8.34
C PRO A 205 -44.89 19.16 8.06
N ASP A 206 -45.97 19.92 8.11
CA ASP A 206 -45.96 21.36 7.78
C ASP A 206 -45.72 22.27 9.00
N TYR A 207 -45.42 21.68 10.16
CA TYR A 207 -45.17 22.45 11.36
C TYR A 207 -43.70 22.87 11.42
N MET A 208 -43.45 24.17 11.50
CA MET A 208 -42.10 24.75 11.52
C MET A 208 -41.19 24.20 10.38
N ASP A 209 -40.00 23.72 10.73
CA ASP A 209 -38.99 23.23 9.78
C ASP A 209 -39.15 21.71 9.46
N ASN A 210 -40.23 21.07 9.89
CA ASN A 210 -40.38 19.62 9.79
C ASN A 210 -40.26 19.09 8.36
N ARG A 211 -40.75 19.81 7.34
CA ARG A 211 -40.54 19.40 5.93
C ARG A 211 -39.07 19.27 5.56
N ARG A 212 -38.22 20.16 6.02
CA ARG A 212 -36.79 20.10 5.75
C ARG A 212 -36.14 18.94 6.50
N GLU A 213 -36.51 18.75 7.75
CA GLU A 213 -35.96 17.69 8.58
C GLU A 213 -36.42 16.29 8.12
N LEU A 214 -37.66 16.15 7.71
CA LEU A 214 -38.22 14.92 7.14
C LEU A 214 -37.53 14.53 5.83
N ARG A 215 -37.18 15.51 4.98
CA ARG A 215 -36.43 15.23 3.73
C ARG A 215 -35.11 14.51 3.98
N LYS A 216 -34.45 14.70 5.07
CA LYS A 216 -33.23 13.96 5.39
C LYS A 216 -33.45 12.44 5.41
N ILE A 217 -34.64 12.02 5.86
CA ILE A 217 -35.03 10.60 5.89
C ILE A 217 -35.64 10.19 4.53
N THR A 218 -36.56 11.00 4.00
CA THR A 218 -37.29 10.63 2.78
C THR A 218 -36.42 10.64 1.55
N ASP A 219 -35.57 11.66 1.33
CA ASP A 219 -34.66 11.70 0.17
C ASP A 219 -33.70 10.48 0.18
N THR A 220 -33.27 10.04 1.37
CA THR A 220 -32.46 8.84 1.52
C THR A 220 -33.25 7.57 1.12
N LEU A 221 -34.47 7.43 1.62
CA LEU A 221 -35.32 6.28 1.29
C LEU A 221 -35.74 6.29 -0.18
N ASP A 222 -36.00 7.46 -0.76
CA ASP A 222 -36.34 7.60 -2.18
C ASP A 222 -35.20 7.07 -3.08
N VAL A 223 -33.94 7.41 -2.77
CA VAL A 223 -32.78 6.89 -3.49
C VAL A 223 -32.64 5.38 -3.30
N MET A 224 -32.85 4.87 -2.07
CA MET A 224 -32.72 3.45 -1.77
C MET A 224 -33.82 2.61 -2.43
N THR A 225 -35.07 3.07 -2.40
CA THR A 225 -36.18 2.34 -2.98
C THR A 225 -36.23 2.40 -4.50
N ALA A 226 -35.68 3.43 -5.11
CA ALA A 226 -35.52 3.55 -6.56
C ALA A 226 -34.41 2.67 -7.13
N ASP A 227 -33.40 2.30 -6.34
CA ASP A 227 -32.30 1.43 -6.80
C ASP A 227 -32.68 -0.05 -6.60
N ARG A 228 -32.97 -0.74 -7.71
CA ARG A 228 -33.31 -2.17 -7.72
C ARG A 228 -32.25 -3.09 -7.09
N ASN A 229 -31.05 -2.58 -6.90
CA ASN A 229 -29.96 -3.34 -6.30
C ASN A 229 -29.99 -3.27 -4.76
N ILE A 230 -30.83 -2.42 -4.18
CA ILE A 230 -30.92 -2.18 -2.74
C ILE A 230 -32.19 -2.83 -2.19
N SER A 231 -32.04 -3.51 -1.07
CA SER A 231 -33.14 -4.01 -0.26
C SER A 231 -33.02 -3.42 1.15
N VAL A 232 -33.97 -2.57 1.54
CA VAL A 232 -34.05 -2.05 2.92
C VAL A 232 -34.44 -3.19 3.86
N LYS A 233 -33.61 -3.43 4.87
CA LYS A 233 -33.77 -4.55 5.82
C LYS A 233 -34.36 -4.10 7.16
N GLN A 234 -33.95 -2.93 7.63
CA GLN A 234 -34.42 -2.39 8.88
C GLN A 234 -34.42 -0.87 8.88
N ILE A 235 -35.43 -0.27 9.44
CA ILE A 235 -35.51 1.15 9.80
C ILE A 235 -35.73 1.23 11.29
N LYS A 236 -34.81 1.86 12.02
CA LYS A 236 -34.88 2.08 13.45
C LYS A 236 -34.91 3.58 13.71
N ILE A 237 -35.84 4.03 14.55
CA ILE A 237 -35.96 5.43 14.94
C ILE A 237 -35.85 5.51 16.46
N HIS A 238 -34.99 6.37 16.94
CA HIS A 238 -34.75 6.65 18.35
C HIS A 238 -35.07 8.09 18.68
N GLY A 239 -36.02 8.31 19.57
CA GLY A 239 -36.43 9.65 20.02
C GLY A 239 -35.65 10.09 21.25
N TRP A 240 -35.27 11.37 21.28
CA TRP A 240 -34.60 11.99 22.41
C TRP A 240 -35.44 13.16 22.93
N ALA A 241 -35.62 13.26 24.26
CA ALA A 241 -36.13 14.47 24.88
C ALA A 241 -35.06 15.17 25.73
N SER A 242 -35.35 16.40 26.10
CA SER A 242 -34.50 17.21 26.96
C SER A 242 -34.91 17.10 28.43
N PRO A 243 -33.99 17.32 29.39
CA PRO A 243 -34.26 17.10 30.81
C PRO A 243 -35.14 18.14 31.52
N GLU A 244 -35.94 18.94 30.82
CA GLU A 244 -36.67 20.06 31.39
C GLU A 244 -38.03 19.74 32.00
N SER A 245 -38.46 18.49 31.92
CA SER A 245 -39.77 18.02 32.45
C SER A 245 -39.53 16.73 33.23
N PRO A 246 -40.53 16.30 34.06
CA PRO A 246 -40.40 15.06 34.82
C PRO A 246 -40.03 13.87 33.92
N TYR A 247 -39.18 13.00 34.40
CA TYR A 247 -38.62 11.86 33.64
C TYR A 247 -39.69 10.98 32.99
N GLU A 248 -40.77 10.62 33.73
CA GLU A 248 -41.82 9.78 33.18
C GLU A 248 -42.65 10.49 32.10
N HIS A 249 -42.81 11.81 32.21
CA HIS A 249 -43.46 12.63 31.17
C HIS A 249 -42.58 12.69 29.91
N ASN A 250 -41.27 12.92 30.05
CA ASN A 250 -40.31 12.91 28.97
C ASN A 250 -40.28 11.54 28.28
N LYS A 251 -40.30 10.45 29.03
CA LYS A 251 -40.37 9.09 28.53
C LYS A 251 -41.61 8.84 27.65
N MET A 252 -42.79 9.25 28.11
CA MET A 252 -44.00 9.16 27.34
C MET A 252 -43.92 9.98 26.04
N LEU A 253 -43.46 11.23 26.11
CA LEU A 253 -43.36 12.10 24.96
C LEU A 253 -42.32 11.58 23.95
N ALA A 254 -41.11 11.23 24.39
CA ALA A 254 -40.05 10.73 23.51
C ALA A 254 -40.47 9.45 22.79
N THR A 255 -41.10 8.48 23.51
CA THR A 255 -41.56 7.24 22.92
C THR A 255 -42.66 7.48 21.89
N ASN A 256 -43.69 8.29 22.23
CA ASN A 256 -44.77 8.55 21.30
C ASN A 256 -44.34 9.40 20.09
N ARG A 257 -43.40 10.31 20.25
CA ARG A 257 -42.80 11.08 19.15
C ARG A 257 -42.01 10.18 18.20
N ALA A 258 -41.17 9.28 18.73
CA ALA A 258 -40.43 8.32 17.92
C ALA A 258 -41.42 7.40 17.16
N LYS A 259 -42.46 6.92 17.82
CA LYS A 259 -43.51 6.12 17.19
C LYS A 259 -44.24 6.90 16.10
N SER A 260 -44.63 8.13 16.35
CA SER A 260 -45.31 9.00 15.38
C SER A 260 -44.48 9.25 14.12
N LEU A 261 -43.15 9.44 14.26
CA LEU A 261 -42.24 9.55 13.14
C LEU A 261 -42.12 8.21 12.40
N THR A 262 -42.01 7.08 13.12
CA THR A 262 -41.98 5.74 12.52
C THR A 262 -43.22 5.47 11.69
N ASP A 263 -44.43 5.79 12.25
CA ASP A 263 -45.69 5.60 11.57
C ASP A 263 -45.82 6.52 10.35
N TYR A 264 -45.30 7.76 10.39
CA TYR A 264 -45.23 8.64 9.23
C TYR A 264 -44.38 8.04 8.10
N VAL A 265 -43.17 7.56 8.41
CA VAL A 265 -42.30 6.93 7.42
C VAL A 265 -42.95 5.67 6.84
N ARG A 266 -43.59 4.85 7.68
CA ARG A 266 -44.32 3.64 7.26
C ARG A 266 -45.46 3.95 6.29
N GLN A 267 -46.21 5.03 6.54
CA GLN A 267 -47.31 5.45 5.68
C GLN A 267 -46.84 6.05 4.35
N THR A 268 -45.63 6.63 4.35
CA THR A 268 -45.07 7.26 3.16
C THR A 268 -44.50 6.23 2.19
N TYR A 269 -43.94 5.11 2.70
CA TYR A 269 -43.28 4.09 1.91
C TYR A 269 -44.00 2.75 2.00
N ASP A 270 -44.25 2.11 0.85
CA ASP A 270 -44.78 0.76 0.75
C ASP A 270 -43.72 -0.30 1.08
N LEU A 271 -43.24 -0.28 2.32
CA LEU A 271 -42.25 -1.24 2.84
C LEU A 271 -42.94 -2.24 3.77
N PRO A 272 -42.50 -3.52 3.80
CA PRO A 272 -43.03 -4.52 4.73
C PRO A 272 -42.97 -4.04 6.18
N ALA A 273 -43.99 -4.32 6.96
CA ALA A 273 -44.05 -3.92 8.38
C ALA A 273 -42.87 -4.46 9.19
N SER A 274 -42.31 -5.60 8.80
CA SER A 274 -41.14 -6.23 9.44
C SER A 274 -39.86 -5.42 9.29
N VAL A 275 -39.79 -4.46 8.34
CA VAL A 275 -38.64 -3.57 8.16
C VAL A 275 -38.55 -2.53 9.27
N PHE A 276 -39.68 -2.18 9.89
CA PHE A 276 -39.72 -1.18 10.95
C PHE A 276 -39.47 -1.81 12.32
N ALA A 277 -38.32 -1.51 12.92
CA ALA A 277 -38.07 -1.87 14.30
C ALA A 277 -39.01 -1.13 15.27
N PRO A 278 -39.28 -1.67 16.46
CA PRO A 278 -39.96 -0.94 17.50
C PRO A 278 -39.28 0.40 17.77
N ALA A 279 -40.07 1.48 17.88
CA ALA A 279 -39.51 2.78 18.19
C ALA A 279 -38.89 2.79 19.59
N GLU A 280 -37.65 3.30 19.69
CA GLU A 280 -36.96 3.43 20.96
C GLU A 280 -36.90 4.91 21.38
N ALA A 281 -36.69 5.16 22.67
CA ALA A 281 -36.58 6.52 23.16
C ALA A 281 -35.65 6.62 24.38
N THR A 282 -34.95 7.73 24.48
CA THR A 282 -34.25 8.16 25.68
C THR A 282 -35.00 9.35 26.27
N PRO A 283 -35.54 9.22 27.48
CA PRO A 283 -36.38 10.24 28.12
C PRO A 283 -35.67 11.56 28.33
N GLU A 284 -34.33 11.52 28.56
CA GLU A 284 -33.50 12.71 28.84
C GLU A 284 -32.14 12.53 28.25
N ASN A 285 -31.78 13.43 27.34
CA ASN A 285 -30.50 13.40 26.63
C ASN A 285 -29.36 14.05 27.45
N TRP A 286 -29.04 13.42 28.59
CA TRP A 286 -27.92 13.85 29.44
C TRP A 286 -26.56 13.73 28.75
N ILE A 287 -26.39 12.78 27.83
CA ILE A 287 -25.15 12.62 27.05
C ILE A 287 -24.95 13.84 26.15
N GLY A 288 -25.96 14.22 25.38
CA GLY A 288 -25.87 15.41 24.53
C GLY A 288 -25.75 16.70 25.32
N LEU A 289 -26.38 16.80 26.52
CA LEU A 289 -26.19 17.94 27.40
C LEU A 289 -24.74 18.02 27.89
N ARG A 290 -24.15 16.89 28.31
CA ARG A 290 -22.76 16.82 28.72
C ARG A 290 -21.80 17.28 27.63
N GLU A 291 -21.94 16.73 26.42
CA GLU A 291 -21.14 17.10 25.25
C GLU A 291 -21.23 18.59 24.93
N ALA A 292 -22.44 19.14 24.93
CA ALA A 292 -22.66 20.57 24.68
C ALA A 292 -21.99 21.44 25.74
N VAL A 293 -22.15 21.11 27.03
CA VAL A 293 -21.55 21.83 28.15
C VAL A 293 -20.02 21.73 28.10
N GLU A 294 -19.46 20.57 27.74
CA GLU A 294 -18.01 20.35 27.65
C GLU A 294 -17.34 21.26 26.60
N GLN A 295 -18.03 21.56 25.51
CA GLN A 295 -17.55 22.42 24.44
C GLN A 295 -17.67 23.94 24.73
N MET A 296 -18.40 24.31 25.77
CA MET A 296 -18.60 25.71 26.10
C MET A 296 -17.39 26.31 26.80
N SER A 297 -17.16 27.59 26.55
CA SER A 297 -16.14 28.37 27.27
C SER A 297 -16.62 28.71 28.69
N THR A 298 -15.68 28.92 29.61
CA THR A 298 -15.98 29.43 30.96
C THR A 298 -16.54 30.85 30.95
N ALA A 299 -16.31 31.62 29.87
CA ALA A 299 -16.94 32.90 29.68
C ALA A 299 -18.45 32.79 29.41
N THR A 300 -18.87 31.73 28.73
CA THR A 300 -20.29 31.47 28.44
C THR A 300 -20.98 30.73 29.60
N LEU A 301 -20.27 29.83 30.26
CA LEU A 301 -20.77 29.00 31.35
C LEU A 301 -19.75 29.00 32.50
N PRO A 302 -19.78 30.02 33.38
CA PRO A 302 -18.79 30.20 34.43
C PRO A 302 -18.59 28.99 35.35
N HIS A 303 -19.67 28.27 35.71
CA HIS A 303 -19.65 27.09 36.55
C HIS A 303 -19.69 25.77 35.72
N ARG A 304 -19.03 25.80 34.57
CA ARG A 304 -19.02 24.62 33.64
C ARG A 304 -18.53 23.31 34.31
N ALA A 305 -17.47 23.43 35.09
CA ALA A 305 -16.86 22.25 35.72
C ALA A 305 -17.80 21.61 36.78
N GLU A 306 -18.46 22.45 37.57
CA GLU A 306 -19.41 21.99 38.57
C GLU A 306 -20.67 21.41 37.95
N ILE A 307 -21.16 22.00 36.86
CA ILE A 307 -22.31 21.49 36.11
C ILE A 307 -21.97 20.17 35.46
N LEU A 308 -20.78 19.98 34.86
CA LEU A 308 -20.32 18.71 34.35
C LEU A 308 -20.22 17.66 35.45
N ALA A 309 -19.66 17.99 36.61
CA ALA A 309 -19.59 17.07 37.75
C ALA A 309 -20.98 16.61 38.20
N MET A 310 -21.98 17.51 38.19
CA MET A 310 -23.36 17.16 38.50
C MET A 310 -24.00 16.29 37.43
N ILE A 311 -23.75 16.56 36.16
CA ILE A 311 -24.22 15.71 35.03
C ILE A 311 -23.64 14.30 35.14
N ASP A 312 -22.35 14.17 35.42
CA ASP A 312 -21.61 12.90 35.51
C ASP A 312 -21.92 12.10 36.78
N ASP A 313 -22.51 12.72 37.79
CA ASP A 313 -22.88 12.04 39.04
C ASP A 313 -24.03 11.06 38.82
N LYS A 314 -23.70 9.77 38.74
CA LYS A 314 -24.66 8.67 38.54
C LYS A 314 -25.46 8.34 39.79
N SER A 315 -25.09 8.85 40.95
CA SER A 315 -25.81 8.62 42.21
C SER A 315 -27.09 9.44 42.35
N ILE A 316 -27.21 10.52 41.56
CA ILE A 316 -28.35 11.44 41.57
C ILE A 316 -29.31 11.05 40.43
N ALA A 317 -30.56 10.80 40.76
CA ALA A 317 -31.62 10.52 39.78
C ALA A 317 -31.84 11.77 38.86
N PRO A 318 -32.35 11.57 37.63
CA PRO A 318 -32.52 12.62 36.64
C PRO A 318 -33.26 13.89 37.11
N ASP A 319 -34.47 13.78 37.61
CA ASP A 319 -35.28 14.94 38.05
C ASP A 319 -34.62 15.71 39.20
N PRO A 320 -34.12 15.05 40.29
CA PRO A 320 -33.31 15.76 41.30
C PRO A 320 -32.07 16.42 40.75
N LYS A 321 -31.40 15.82 39.77
CA LYS A 321 -30.18 16.38 39.15
C LYS A 321 -30.47 17.69 38.42
N GLU A 322 -31.50 17.69 37.57
CA GLU A 322 -31.99 18.89 36.87
C GLU A 322 -32.38 19.98 37.85
N LYS A 323 -33.16 19.63 38.89
CA LYS A 323 -33.53 20.58 39.93
C LYS A 323 -32.33 21.20 40.66
N GLN A 324 -31.31 20.41 40.97
CA GLN A 324 -30.08 20.95 41.60
C GLN A 324 -29.35 21.92 40.68
N ILE A 325 -29.17 21.62 39.39
CA ILE A 325 -28.55 22.51 38.43
C ILE A 325 -29.34 23.85 38.37
N LYS A 326 -30.67 23.78 38.28
CA LYS A 326 -31.55 24.93 38.22
C LYS A 326 -31.47 25.79 39.48
N GLN A 327 -31.36 25.17 40.67
CA GLN A 327 -31.28 25.90 41.93
C GLN A 327 -29.91 26.53 42.21
N LYS A 328 -28.83 25.80 41.90
CA LYS A 328 -27.48 26.25 42.18
C LYS A 328 -26.96 27.25 41.16
N TYR A 329 -27.33 27.07 39.87
CA TYR A 329 -26.83 27.83 38.75
C TYR A 329 -27.98 28.37 37.87
N PRO A 330 -28.87 29.22 38.39
CA PRO A 330 -30.10 29.61 37.69
C PRO A 330 -29.87 30.37 36.39
N GLN A 331 -28.80 31.16 36.27
CA GLN A 331 -28.48 31.90 35.06
C GLN A 331 -27.98 30.98 33.95
N GLU A 332 -27.06 30.09 34.29
CA GLU A 332 -26.55 29.06 33.40
C GLU A 332 -27.64 28.09 32.96
N TYR A 333 -28.51 27.69 33.87
CA TYR A 333 -29.66 26.87 33.56
C TYR A 333 -30.59 27.54 32.54
N GLN A 334 -30.89 28.82 32.68
CA GLN A 334 -31.67 29.59 31.70
C GLN A 334 -30.97 29.64 30.33
N TYR A 335 -29.65 29.81 30.34
CA TYR A 335 -28.88 29.79 29.12
C TYR A 335 -28.97 28.44 28.43
N LEU A 336 -28.78 27.32 29.17
CA LEU A 336 -28.88 25.94 28.66
C LEU A 336 -30.28 25.67 28.14
N LEU A 337 -31.32 26.08 28.88
CA LEU A 337 -32.73 25.89 28.49
C LEU A 337 -33.05 26.54 27.15
N LYS A 338 -32.51 27.73 26.89
CA LYS A 338 -32.78 28.50 25.68
C LYS A 338 -31.93 28.07 24.50
N ASN A 339 -30.66 27.76 24.72
CA ASN A 339 -29.67 27.64 23.65
C ASN A 339 -29.23 26.18 23.41
N VAL A 340 -29.38 25.26 24.37
CA VAL A 340 -28.91 23.89 24.30
C VAL A 340 -30.05 22.87 24.24
N TYR A 341 -31.00 23.00 25.14
CA TYR A 341 -32.11 22.03 25.26
C TYR A 341 -32.92 21.83 23.99
N PRO A 342 -33.20 22.84 23.14
CA PRO A 342 -33.85 22.60 21.86
C PRO A 342 -33.11 21.64 20.96
N GLY A 343 -31.76 21.67 20.95
CA GLY A 343 -30.91 20.75 20.18
C GLY A 343 -30.84 19.34 20.77
N LEU A 344 -31.20 19.14 22.04
CA LEU A 344 -31.25 17.82 22.67
C LEU A 344 -32.46 17.01 22.23
N ARG A 345 -33.55 17.68 21.81
CA ARG A 345 -34.79 17.07 21.29
C ARG A 345 -34.59 16.74 19.83
N ARG A 346 -34.31 15.50 19.53
CA ARG A 346 -34.07 15.01 18.18
C ARG A 346 -34.56 13.61 17.97
N SER A 347 -34.60 13.16 16.73
CA SER A 347 -34.84 11.78 16.38
C SER A 347 -33.63 11.29 15.57
N ASP A 348 -32.90 10.31 16.09
CA ASP A 348 -31.87 9.62 15.35
C ASP A 348 -32.52 8.48 14.57
N TYR A 349 -32.05 8.24 13.34
CA TYR A 349 -32.51 7.14 12.54
C TYR A 349 -31.35 6.33 12.01
N GLU A 350 -31.57 5.03 11.93
CA GLU A 350 -30.66 4.07 11.34
C GLU A 350 -31.41 3.27 10.28
N ILE A 351 -30.86 3.24 9.06
CA ILE A 351 -31.40 2.46 7.95
C ILE A 351 -30.37 1.38 7.62
N THR A 352 -30.72 0.13 7.88
CA THR A 352 -29.95 -1.04 7.46
C THR A 352 -30.46 -1.50 6.11
N PHE A 353 -29.57 -1.64 5.15
CA PHE A 353 -29.90 -2.10 3.81
C PHE A 353 -28.84 -3.07 3.28
N GLU A 354 -29.20 -3.84 2.28
CA GLU A 354 -28.36 -4.84 1.65
C GLU A 354 -28.33 -4.62 0.14
N PHE A 355 -27.15 -4.64 -0.46
CA PHE A 355 -27.03 -4.77 -1.90
C PHE A 355 -27.18 -6.25 -2.29
N ARG A 356 -27.88 -6.53 -3.39
CA ARG A 356 -27.94 -7.89 -3.94
C ARG A 356 -26.57 -8.34 -4.44
N GLU A 357 -26.40 -9.62 -4.62
CA GLU A 357 -25.24 -10.16 -5.32
C GLU A 357 -25.30 -9.81 -6.81
N PHE A 358 -24.14 -9.64 -7.42
CA PHE A 358 -23.96 -9.35 -8.83
C PHE A 358 -23.28 -10.51 -9.53
N THR A 359 -23.66 -10.77 -10.79
CA THR A 359 -22.87 -11.59 -11.70
C THR A 359 -21.57 -10.86 -12.04
N LEU A 360 -20.56 -11.56 -12.57
CA LEU A 360 -19.27 -10.94 -12.94
C LEU A 360 -19.45 -9.81 -13.98
N ASP A 361 -20.33 -9.98 -14.95
CA ASP A 361 -20.56 -8.95 -15.96
C ASP A 361 -21.26 -7.71 -15.37
N GLU A 362 -22.24 -7.91 -14.48
CA GLU A 362 -22.85 -6.80 -13.74
C GLU A 362 -21.81 -6.12 -12.83
N ALA A 363 -20.96 -6.89 -12.15
CA ALA A 363 -19.92 -6.35 -11.27
C ALA A 363 -18.94 -5.47 -12.03
N LYS A 364 -18.53 -5.83 -13.27
CA LYS A 364 -17.69 -5.00 -14.12
C LYS A 364 -18.33 -3.65 -14.45
N GLU A 365 -19.63 -3.61 -14.74
CA GLU A 365 -20.34 -2.35 -15.01
C GLU A 365 -20.57 -1.52 -13.74
N ILE A 366 -20.91 -2.17 -12.64
CA ILE A 366 -21.06 -1.52 -11.33
C ILE A 366 -19.70 -0.95 -10.85
N TYR A 367 -18.60 -1.67 -11.08
CA TYR A 367 -17.26 -1.20 -10.75
C TYR A 367 -16.92 0.16 -11.39
N LYS A 368 -17.36 0.39 -12.61
CA LYS A 368 -17.12 1.66 -13.33
C LYS A 368 -17.91 2.84 -12.78
N THR A 369 -19.08 2.59 -12.18
CA THR A 369 -20.06 3.63 -11.85
C THR A 369 -20.36 3.75 -10.36
N LYS A 370 -20.50 2.62 -9.68
CA LYS A 370 -20.92 2.52 -8.26
C LYS A 370 -20.14 1.44 -7.50
N PRO A 371 -18.78 1.48 -7.48
CA PRO A 371 -17.97 0.40 -6.90
C PRO A 371 -18.30 0.10 -5.43
N TYR A 372 -18.86 1.08 -4.69
CA TYR A 372 -19.28 0.91 -3.31
C TYR A 372 -20.43 -0.11 -3.12
N GLN A 373 -21.13 -0.52 -4.20
CA GLN A 373 -22.16 -1.56 -4.17
C GLN A 373 -21.57 -2.99 -4.26
N LEU A 374 -20.30 -3.11 -4.61
CA LEU A 374 -19.62 -4.41 -4.73
C LEU A 374 -19.12 -4.89 -3.36
N SER A 375 -19.14 -6.21 -3.17
CA SER A 375 -18.46 -6.89 -2.08
C SER A 375 -16.95 -6.98 -2.36
N VAL A 376 -16.16 -7.32 -1.35
CA VAL A 376 -14.73 -7.58 -1.54
C VAL A 376 -14.50 -8.73 -2.52
N ARG A 377 -15.37 -9.76 -2.49
CA ARG A 377 -15.32 -10.90 -3.43
C ARG A 377 -15.56 -10.45 -4.86
N GLU A 378 -16.60 -9.66 -5.11
CA GLU A 378 -16.92 -9.16 -6.45
C GLU A 378 -15.82 -8.22 -6.97
N LEU A 379 -15.21 -7.39 -6.13
CA LEU A 379 -14.05 -6.57 -6.50
C LEU A 379 -12.83 -7.43 -6.86
N TRP A 380 -12.63 -8.54 -6.14
CA TRP A 380 -11.60 -9.52 -6.44
C TRP A 380 -11.84 -10.22 -7.78
N ASP A 381 -13.07 -10.65 -8.03
CA ASP A 381 -13.47 -11.27 -9.30
C ASP A 381 -13.29 -10.30 -10.47
N VAL A 382 -13.63 -9.01 -10.28
CA VAL A 382 -13.36 -7.95 -11.28
C VAL A 382 -11.85 -7.77 -11.48
N ALA A 383 -11.06 -7.69 -10.42
CA ALA A 383 -9.61 -7.54 -10.52
C ALA A 383 -9.00 -8.68 -11.34
N ASN A 384 -9.41 -9.91 -11.10
CA ASN A 384 -8.91 -11.10 -11.81
C ASN A 384 -9.30 -11.15 -13.31
N THR A 385 -10.12 -10.23 -13.80
CA THR A 385 -10.36 -10.09 -15.25
C THR A 385 -9.29 -9.28 -15.95
N PHE A 386 -8.44 -8.59 -15.21
CA PHE A 386 -7.30 -7.84 -15.73
C PHE A 386 -6.01 -8.64 -15.60
N GLU A 387 -5.00 -8.27 -16.35
CA GLU A 387 -3.68 -8.86 -16.23
C GLU A 387 -3.07 -8.52 -14.85
N PRO A 388 -2.61 -9.51 -14.07
CA PRO A 388 -2.02 -9.28 -12.76
C PRO A 388 -0.88 -8.26 -12.81
N GLY A 389 -0.97 -7.22 -11.99
CA GLY A 389 -0.01 -6.13 -11.93
C GLY A 389 -0.24 -4.99 -12.94
N SER A 390 -1.25 -5.10 -13.82
CA SER A 390 -1.68 -3.97 -14.66
C SER A 390 -2.28 -2.84 -13.82
N ASP A 391 -2.36 -1.64 -14.40
CA ASP A 391 -2.95 -0.49 -13.71
C ASP A 391 -4.44 -0.71 -13.35
N ASP A 392 -5.18 -1.43 -14.18
CA ASP A 392 -6.58 -1.76 -13.93
C ASP A 392 -6.72 -2.78 -12.77
N TYR A 393 -5.88 -3.82 -12.76
CA TYR A 393 -5.79 -4.77 -11.66
C TYR A 393 -5.48 -4.06 -10.34
N ASN A 394 -4.45 -3.20 -10.35
CA ASN A 394 -4.01 -2.46 -9.17
C ASN A 394 -5.10 -1.50 -8.66
N ARG A 395 -5.85 -0.84 -9.57
CA ARG A 395 -6.98 0.02 -9.20
C ARG A 395 -8.14 -0.75 -8.58
N ALA A 396 -8.44 -1.93 -9.08
CA ALA A 396 -9.51 -2.77 -8.52
C ALA A 396 -9.17 -3.22 -7.09
N LEU A 397 -7.94 -3.67 -6.84
CA LEU A 397 -7.47 -4.02 -5.50
C LEU A 397 -7.41 -2.80 -4.56
N GLN A 398 -6.98 -1.64 -5.06
CA GLN A 398 -7.00 -0.40 -4.27
C GLN A 398 -8.42 -0.02 -3.87
N THR A 399 -9.39 -0.20 -4.76
CA THR A 399 -10.82 0.02 -4.47
C THR A 399 -11.29 -0.95 -3.39
N ALA A 400 -10.88 -2.22 -3.44
CA ALA A 400 -11.21 -3.20 -2.41
C ALA A 400 -10.64 -2.80 -1.04
N VAL A 401 -9.38 -2.38 -0.95
CA VAL A 401 -8.77 -1.91 0.30
C VAL A 401 -9.45 -0.65 0.83
N ASN A 402 -9.79 0.30 -0.04
CA ASN A 402 -10.45 1.55 0.38
C ASN A 402 -11.86 1.31 0.95
N LEU A 403 -12.61 0.36 0.39
CA LEU A 403 -13.97 0.04 0.83
C LEU A 403 -14.00 -0.98 1.97
N TYR A 404 -12.98 -1.80 2.09
CA TYR A 404 -12.85 -2.90 3.06
C TYR A 404 -11.44 -2.90 3.66
N PRO A 405 -11.08 -1.92 4.48
CA PRO A 405 -9.72 -1.77 5.01
C PRO A 405 -9.29 -2.93 5.91
N GLU A 406 -10.24 -3.67 6.47
CA GLU A 406 -10.00 -4.89 7.26
C GLU A 406 -9.72 -6.15 6.42
N ASN A 407 -9.84 -6.07 5.07
CA ASN A 407 -9.55 -7.22 4.22
C ASN A 407 -8.04 -7.41 4.05
N LYS A 408 -7.52 -8.43 4.74
CA LYS A 408 -6.10 -8.74 4.82
C LYS A 408 -5.52 -9.21 3.48
N GLU A 409 -6.26 -9.98 2.73
CA GLU A 409 -5.84 -10.57 1.45
C GLU A 409 -5.59 -9.47 0.40
N ALA A 410 -6.52 -8.53 0.27
CA ALA A 410 -6.36 -7.39 -0.63
C ALA A 410 -5.19 -6.49 -0.20
N ALA A 411 -5.03 -6.26 1.11
CA ALA A 411 -3.93 -5.48 1.65
C ALA A 411 -2.56 -6.11 1.34
N ILE A 412 -2.42 -7.44 1.51
CA ILE A 412 -1.17 -8.18 1.21
C ILE A 412 -0.84 -8.06 -0.29
N ASN A 413 -1.82 -8.30 -1.16
CA ASN A 413 -1.58 -8.28 -2.59
C ASN A 413 -1.21 -6.88 -3.09
N LEU A 414 -1.88 -5.86 -2.58
CA LEU A 414 -1.55 -4.48 -2.91
C LEU A 414 -0.18 -4.06 -2.34
N ALA A 415 0.19 -4.54 -1.15
CA ALA A 415 1.53 -4.33 -0.57
C ALA A 415 2.62 -4.96 -1.44
N ASN A 416 2.42 -6.18 -1.93
CA ASN A 416 3.35 -6.83 -2.86
C ASN A 416 3.53 -6.03 -4.16
N ILE A 417 2.46 -5.43 -4.68
CA ILE A 417 2.52 -4.54 -5.85
C ILE A 417 3.34 -3.28 -5.53
N ALA A 418 3.08 -2.64 -4.39
CA ALA A 418 3.83 -1.46 -3.95
C ALA A 418 5.33 -1.78 -3.78
N LEU A 419 5.66 -2.93 -3.19
CA LEU A 419 7.05 -3.40 -3.04
C LEU A 419 7.73 -3.65 -4.40
N ARG A 420 7.02 -4.21 -5.38
CA ARG A 420 7.55 -4.36 -6.75
C ARG A 420 7.86 -3.02 -7.41
N GLN A 421 7.13 -1.97 -7.06
CA GLN A 421 7.33 -0.60 -7.52
C GLN A 421 8.33 0.17 -6.64
N ASN A 422 8.89 -0.48 -5.62
CA ASN A 422 9.79 0.11 -4.62
C ASN A 422 9.14 1.23 -3.78
N ASP A 423 7.81 1.24 -3.68
CA ASP A 423 7.03 2.14 -2.83
C ASP A 423 6.89 1.55 -1.42
N THR A 424 7.98 1.67 -0.66
CA THR A 424 8.09 1.10 0.69
C THR A 424 7.13 1.76 1.68
N LEU A 425 6.82 3.04 1.51
CA LEU A 425 5.93 3.77 2.42
C LEU A 425 4.48 3.27 2.29
N LYS A 426 4.01 3.13 1.05
CA LYS A 426 2.69 2.57 0.78
C LYS A 426 2.58 1.11 1.25
N ALA A 427 3.62 0.32 1.01
CA ALA A 427 3.66 -1.07 1.45
C ALA A 427 3.61 -1.19 2.98
N GLU A 428 4.33 -0.35 3.71
CA GLU A 428 4.32 -0.32 5.18
C GLU A 428 2.91 -0.07 5.72
N THR A 429 2.23 0.99 5.24
CA THR A 429 0.85 1.31 5.63
C THR A 429 -0.13 0.15 5.36
N LEU A 430 0.00 -0.50 4.21
CA LEU A 430 -0.86 -1.65 3.87
C LEU A 430 -0.60 -2.86 4.75
N LEU A 431 0.66 -3.11 5.11
CA LEU A 431 1.06 -4.25 5.95
C LEU A 431 0.70 -4.09 7.43
N GLU A 432 0.40 -2.88 7.91
CA GLU A 432 -0.17 -2.67 9.26
C GLU A 432 -1.50 -3.40 9.43
N HIS A 433 -2.31 -3.50 8.37
CA HIS A 433 -3.63 -4.13 8.36
C HIS A 433 -3.63 -5.55 7.77
N ALA A 434 -2.48 -6.06 7.31
CA ALA A 434 -2.36 -7.34 6.59
C ALA A 434 -2.43 -8.60 7.50
N GLY A 435 -2.55 -8.43 8.81
CA GLY A 435 -2.50 -9.57 9.74
C GLY A 435 -1.13 -10.23 9.78
N ASP A 436 -1.10 -11.54 10.07
CA ASP A 436 0.13 -12.27 10.33
C ASP A 436 0.24 -13.59 9.52
N SER A 437 -0.45 -13.71 8.39
CA SER A 437 -0.33 -14.90 7.52
C SER A 437 1.11 -15.09 7.02
N ALA A 438 1.41 -16.25 6.43
CA ALA A 438 2.74 -16.52 5.86
C ALA A 438 3.08 -15.52 4.75
N GLU A 439 2.10 -15.16 3.93
CA GLU A 439 2.23 -14.19 2.83
C GLU A 439 2.48 -12.79 3.37
N ALA A 440 1.79 -12.38 4.45
CA ALA A 440 2.01 -11.10 5.11
C ALA A 440 3.44 -11.00 5.69
N GLU A 441 3.92 -12.07 6.35
CA GLU A 441 5.28 -12.12 6.87
C GLU A 441 6.33 -12.09 5.76
N ASN A 442 6.09 -12.79 4.64
CA ASN A 442 6.97 -12.72 3.48
C ASN A 442 7.01 -11.30 2.86
N ALA A 443 5.86 -10.62 2.75
CA ALA A 443 5.81 -9.25 2.25
C ALA A 443 6.54 -8.27 3.20
N ARG A 444 6.40 -8.42 4.53
CA ARG A 444 7.18 -7.66 5.53
C ARG A 444 8.67 -7.90 5.39
N ALA A 445 9.09 -9.13 5.17
CA ALA A 445 10.50 -9.44 4.96
C ALA A 445 11.06 -8.69 3.74
N ILE A 446 10.31 -8.66 2.63
CA ILE A 446 10.72 -7.91 1.43
C ILE A 446 10.77 -6.40 1.71
N LEU A 447 9.80 -5.86 2.46
CA LEU A 447 9.83 -4.47 2.91
C LEU A 447 11.11 -4.17 3.71
N TYR A 448 11.44 -5.01 4.68
CA TYR A 448 12.64 -4.85 5.51
C TYR A 448 13.92 -4.98 4.68
N MET A 449 13.97 -5.89 3.69
CA MET A 449 15.10 -5.96 2.75
C MET A 449 15.28 -4.64 2.00
N GLN A 450 14.20 -4.05 1.47
CA GLN A 450 14.25 -2.78 0.73
C GLN A 450 14.63 -1.60 1.65
N GLN A 451 14.28 -1.67 2.93
CA GLN A 451 14.68 -0.69 3.95
C GLN A 451 16.10 -0.91 4.50
N GLY A 452 16.78 -2.00 4.11
CA GLY A 452 18.11 -2.36 4.64
C GLY A 452 18.10 -2.94 6.07
N LYS A 453 16.93 -3.27 6.62
CA LYS A 453 16.74 -3.88 7.95
C LYS A 453 16.87 -5.40 7.87
N LEU A 454 18.10 -5.89 7.63
CA LEU A 454 18.33 -7.29 7.23
C LEU A 454 18.00 -8.29 8.34
N ASP A 455 18.16 -7.95 9.61
CA ASP A 455 17.84 -8.84 10.73
C ASP A 455 16.32 -8.98 10.93
N ASP A 456 15.58 -7.87 10.77
CA ASP A 456 14.12 -7.89 10.81
C ASP A 456 13.56 -8.68 9.62
N ALA A 457 14.20 -8.57 8.46
CA ALA A 457 13.83 -9.35 7.27
C ALA A 457 14.01 -10.85 7.52
N GLU A 458 15.13 -11.28 8.12
CA GLU A 458 15.33 -12.69 8.46
C GLU A 458 14.29 -13.17 9.46
N ALA A 459 14.03 -12.41 10.52
CA ALA A 459 13.02 -12.75 11.50
C ALA A 459 11.62 -12.94 10.87
N ALA A 460 11.23 -12.06 9.94
CA ALA A 460 9.97 -12.17 9.21
C ALA A 460 9.93 -13.41 8.31
N LEU A 461 11.02 -13.72 7.57
CA LEU A 461 11.10 -14.95 6.77
C LEU A 461 10.99 -16.22 7.63
N ARG A 462 11.63 -16.23 8.80
CA ARG A 462 11.51 -17.36 9.73
C ARG A 462 10.08 -17.53 10.24
N ARG A 463 9.35 -16.43 10.49
CA ARG A 463 7.92 -16.52 10.85
C ARG A 463 7.07 -17.05 9.71
N ALA A 464 7.32 -16.63 8.46
CA ALA A 464 6.65 -17.16 7.29
C ALA A 464 6.93 -18.66 7.12
N GLN A 465 8.18 -19.10 7.29
CA GLN A 465 8.59 -20.50 7.24
C GLN A 465 7.90 -21.36 8.31
N ALA A 466 7.80 -20.85 9.53
CA ALA A 466 7.11 -21.54 10.62
C ALA A 466 5.61 -21.74 10.34
N LYS A 467 5.03 -20.93 9.43
CA LYS A 467 3.64 -21.04 8.96
C LYS A 467 3.51 -21.89 7.68
N GLY A 468 4.58 -22.58 7.28
CA GLY A 468 4.59 -23.55 6.19
C GLY A 468 4.96 -23.00 4.81
N MET A 469 5.36 -21.73 4.70
CA MET A 469 5.79 -21.15 3.42
C MET A 469 7.23 -21.55 3.08
N ASP A 470 7.49 -21.90 1.82
CA ASP A 470 8.85 -22.01 1.31
C ASP A 470 9.44 -20.62 1.07
N VAL A 471 10.38 -20.21 1.91
CA VAL A 471 11.07 -18.93 1.84
C VAL A 471 12.53 -19.06 1.39
N THR A 472 12.96 -20.23 0.92
CA THR A 472 14.36 -20.54 0.58
C THR A 472 14.95 -19.50 -0.35
N ALA A 473 14.23 -19.13 -1.42
CA ALA A 473 14.70 -18.14 -2.40
C ALA A 473 14.88 -16.73 -1.78
N ASN A 474 14.01 -16.35 -0.85
CA ASN A 474 14.11 -15.05 -0.17
C ASN A 474 15.20 -15.03 0.90
N LEU A 475 15.46 -16.16 1.57
CA LEU A 475 16.61 -16.29 2.48
C LEU A 475 17.93 -16.22 1.72
N GLU A 476 18.04 -16.84 0.54
CA GLU A 476 19.21 -16.71 -0.35
C GLU A 476 19.39 -15.27 -0.82
N THR A 477 18.29 -14.59 -1.20
CA THR A 477 18.32 -13.17 -1.57
C THR A 477 18.85 -12.31 -0.42
N LEU A 478 18.35 -12.53 0.80
CA LEU A 478 18.79 -11.83 2.01
C LEU A 478 20.27 -12.08 2.32
N GLN A 479 20.76 -13.32 2.21
CA GLN A 479 22.15 -13.65 2.41
C GLN A 479 23.08 -12.95 1.41
N ASN A 480 22.59 -12.72 0.19
CA ASN A 480 23.34 -11.99 -0.83
C ASN A 480 23.37 -10.46 -0.59
N MET A 481 22.49 -9.94 0.28
CA MET A 481 22.46 -8.53 0.67
C MET A 481 23.37 -8.21 1.88
N ARG A 482 23.77 -9.24 2.66
CA ARG A 482 24.76 -9.14 3.76
C ARG A 482 26.17 -9.19 3.21
#